data_87c80c3de52257e3b8ae990ad5adc988
#
_entry.id   87c80c3de52257e3b8ae990ad5adc988
#
_cell.length_a   1.000
_cell.length_b   1.000
_cell.length_c   1.000
_cell.angle_alpha   90.00
_cell.angle_beta   90.00
_cell.angle_gamma   90.00
#
_symmetry.space_group_name_H-M   'P 1'
#
loop_
_entity.id
_entity.type
_entity.pdbx_description
1 polymer ?
#
loop_
_entity_poly.entity_id
_entity_poly.type
_entity_poly.pdbx_seq_one_letter_code
_entity_poly.pdbx_strand_id
1 'polypeptide(L)'
;MTKEKGIPQIRFSGFTDTWEQRELSDTLNFLSNNTLSRAELSEDTGTYKNVHYGDVLIKFGEYIDAQSTDLPYIADDEKAKKFESSKLQDGDIIIADTAEDEAVGKCVEIGNIGDLSIVSGLHTIPCRSKVKFAPAYLGFYLNSSSYHDQLIPLMQGIKVTSISKSAISDTLISAPTDLSEQGKIGQFFSQLDTLITLHQRM
;
A
#
# COMPACT_ATOMS: atom_id res chain seq x y z
N MET A 1 18.14 23.57 -13.85
CA MET A 1 18.97 22.64 -13.07
C MET A 1 18.46 21.25 -13.39
N THR A 2 19.20 20.47 -14.16
CA THR A 2 18.91 19.07 -14.46
C THR A 2 19.02 18.31 -13.14
N LYS A 3 17.89 17.83 -12.60
CA LYS A 3 17.91 16.83 -11.51
C LYS A 3 18.68 15.63 -12.05
N GLU A 4 19.82 15.32 -11.47
CA GLU A 4 20.53 14.08 -11.74
C GLU A 4 19.54 12.93 -11.48
N LYS A 5 19.36 12.08 -12.47
CA LYS A 5 18.48 10.90 -12.39
C LYS A 5 18.91 10.08 -11.18
N GLY A 6 17.95 9.81 -10.30
CA GLY A 6 18.14 9.39 -8.95
C GLY A 6 19.04 8.19 -8.71
N ILE A 7 20.25 8.48 -8.28
CA ILE A 7 21.03 7.54 -7.51
C ILE A 7 20.72 7.82 -6.05
N PRO A 8 20.17 6.86 -5.27
CA PRO A 8 19.90 7.07 -3.86
C PRO A 8 21.22 7.32 -3.10
N GLN A 9 21.18 8.16 -2.07
CA GLN A 9 22.36 8.49 -1.25
C GLN A 9 22.92 7.27 -0.51
N ILE A 10 22.05 6.33 -0.13
CA ILE A 10 22.40 5.08 0.53
C ILE A 10 21.90 3.94 -0.33
N ARG A 11 22.76 2.95 -0.59
CA ARG A 11 22.48 1.84 -1.48
C ARG A 11 23.22 0.59 -1.02
N PHE A 12 22.64 -0.58 -1.23
CA PHE A 12 23.36 -1.83 -1.04
C PHE A 12 24.55 -1.93 -2.01
N SER A 13 25.67 -2.49 -1.55
CA SER A 13 26.84 -2.68 -2.41
C SER A 13 26.55 -3.64 -3.56
N GLY A 14 27.15 -3.36 -4.71
CA GLY A 14 27.02 -4.19 -5.93
C GLY A 14 25.94 -3.71 -6.90
N PHE A 15 25.16 -2.69 -6.58
CA PHE A 15 24.19 -2.08 -7.49
C PHE A 15 24.70 -0.71 -7.93
N THR A 16 24.74 -0.48 -9.24
CA THR A 16 25.29 0.75 -9.83
C THR A 16 24.32 1.44 -10.80
N ASP A 17 23.32 0.70 -11.30
CA ASP A 17 22.39 1.21 -12.30
C ASP A 17 21.52 2.33 -11.73
N THR A 18 21.19 3.31 -12.54
CA THR A 18 20.29 4.41 -12.16
C THR A 18 18.87 3.89 -11.94
N TRP A 19 18.20 4.43 -10.92
CA TRP A 19 16.78 4.15 -10.71
C TRP A 19 15.95 4.83 -11.82
N GLU A 20 14.93 4.12 -12.29
CA GLU A 20 13.94 4.69 -13.19
C GLU A 20 12.89 5.49 -12.43
N GLN A 21 12.45 6.59 -13.07
CA GLN A 21 11.35 7.41 -12.57
C GLN A 21 10.19 7.33 -13.57
N ARG A 22 8.99 6.98 -13.07
CA ARG A 22 7.76 6.85 -13.86
C ARG A 22 6.59 7.48 -13.11
N GLU A 23 5.58 7.96 -13.83
CA GLU A 23 4.34 8.38 -13.20
C GLU A 23 3.63 7.19 -12.55
N LEU A 24 2.92 7.47 -11.44
CA LEU A 24 2.14 6.44 -10.76
C LEU A 24 1.12 5.82 -11.70
N SER A 25 0.43 6.64 -12.50
CA SER A 25 -0.54 6.20 -13.51
C SER A 25 0.06 5.30 -14.59
N ASP A 26 1.34 5.44 -14.92
CA ASP A 26 2.05 4.54 -15.85
C ASP A 26 2.45 3.22 -15.19
N THR A 27 2.59 3.22 -13.89
CA THR A 27 3.10 2.09 -13.10
C THR A 27 2.00 1.25 -12.49
N LEU A 28 0.90 1.87 -12.03
CA LEU A 28 -0.20 1.22 -11.33
C LEU A 28 -1.54 1.45 -12.03
N ASN A 29 -2.42 0.44 -11.97
CA ASN A 29 -3.83 0.54 -12.34
C ASN A 29 -4.66 0.74 -11.06
N PHE A 30 -5.56 1.70 -11.07
CA PHE A 30 -6.55 1.84 -10.00
C PHE A 30 -7.63 0.76 -10.11
N LEU A 31 -7.92 0.13 -8.97
CA LEU A 31 -9.00 -0.83 -8.83
C LEU A 31 -10.23 -0.17 -8.17
N SER A 32 -11.33 -0.92 -8.07
CA SER A 32 -12.50 -0.52 -7.30
C SER A 32 -12.35 -0.96 -5.85
N ASN A 33 -12.75 -0.08 -4.94
CA ASN A 33 -12.92 -0.39 -3.51
C ASN A 33 -14.41 -0.56 -3.19
N ASN A 34 -14.72 -1.11 -2.03
CA ASN A 34 -16.07 -1.11 -1.51
C ASN A 34 -16.33 0.10 -0.60
N THR A 35 -17.60 0.33 -0.27
CA THR A 35 -18.05 1.44 0.58
C THR A 35 -18.66 0.97 1.91
N LEU A 36 -18.34 -0.27 2.31
CA LEU A 36 -18.88 -0.84 3.54
C LEU A 36 -18.25 -0.17 4.76
N SER A 37 -19.10 0.27 5.67
CA SER A 37 -18.69 0.86 6.93
C SER A 37 -18.13 -0.19 7.90
N ARG A 38 -17.44 0.25 8.95
CA ARG A 38 -16.93 -0.64 10.00
C ARG A 38 -18.03 -1.51 10.64
N ALA A 39 -19.26 -0.99 10.76
CA ALA A 39 -20.40 -1.73 11.31
C ALA A 39 -20.88 -2.90 10.42
N GLU A 40 -20.47 -2.93 9.16
CA GLU A 40 -20.78 -4.01 8.21
C GLU A 40 -19.66 -5.06 8.14
N LEU A 41 -18.63 -4.93 8.97
CA LEU A 41 -17.57 -5.90 9.12
C LEU A 41 -17.76 -6.77 10.35
N SER A 42 -17.20 -7.97 10.34
CA SER A 42 -17.23 -8.97 11.41
C SER A 42 -15.80 -9.46 11.69
N GLU A 43 -15.47 -9.68 12.95
CA GLU A 43 -14.19 -10.30 13.32
C GLU A 43 -14.25 -11.84 13.26
N ASP A 44 -15.44 -12.42 13.26
CA ASP A 44 -15.60 -13.85 13.50
C ASP A 44 -15.79 -14.67 12.22
N THR A 45 -16.67 -14.21 11.30
CA THR A 45 -17.12 -15.05 10.18
C THR A 45 -17.42 -14.26 8.90
N GLY A 46 -17.15 -14.86 7.75
CA GLY A 46 -17.45 -14.37 6.42
C GLY A 46 -16.60 -15.10 5.37
N THR A 47 -16.97 -14.96 4.12
CA THR A 47 -16.22 -15.52 2.99
C THR A 47 -15.16 -14.54 2.48
N TYR A 48 -15.44 -13.24 2.57
CA TYR A 48 -14.55 -12.19 2.08
C TYR A 48 -13.95 -11.41 3.24
N LYS A 49 -12.65 -11.22 3.21
CA LYS A 49 -11.94 -10.32 4.13
C LYS A 49 -11.85 -8.91 3.53
N ASN A 50 -11.73 -7.91 4.39
CA ASN A 50 -11.74 -6.50 4.01
C ASN A 50 -10.53 -5.75 4.57
N VAL A 51 -9.89 -4.91 3.74
CA VAL A 51 -8.84 -3.99 4.18
C VAL A 51 -9.44 -2.59 4.29
N HIS A 52 -9.78 -2.18 5.52
CA HIS A 52 -10.41 -0.89 5.80
C HIS A 52 -9.36 0.21 6.01
N TYR A 53 -9.64 1.45 5.56
CA TYR A 53 -8.68 2.57 5.67
C TYR A 53 -8.17 2.80 7.09
N GLY A 54 -9.05 2.70 8.10
CA GLY A 54 -8.66 2.88 9.49
C GLY A 54 -7.65 1.83 9.96
N ASP A 55 -7.70 0.59 9.44
CA ASP A 55 -6.70 -0.43 9.74
C ASP A 55 -5.37 -0.14 9.02
N VAL A 56 -5.42 0.38 7.79
CA VAL A 56 -4.24 0.87 7.06
C VAL A 56 -3.53 1.97 7.84
N LEU A 57 -4.28 2.91 8.40
CA LEU A 57 -3.71 4.05 9.13
C LEU A 57 -3.08 3.64 10.48
N ILE A 58 -3.71 2.69 11.21
CA ILE A 58 -3.42 2.47 12.64
C ILE A 58 -2.86 1.08 12.93
N LYS A 59 -3.38 0.03 12.25
CA LYS A 59 -3.13 -1.37 12.63
C LYS A 59 -2.00 -2.00 11.81
N PHE A 60 -1.91 -1.69 10.53
CA PHE A 60 -1.00 -2.34 9.62
C PHE A 60 0.30 -1.55 9.44
N GLY A 61 1.40 -2.28 9.25
CA GLY A 61 2.64 -1.74 8.72
C GLY A 61 2.58 -1.55 7.20
N GLU A 62 3.73 -1.50 6.57
CA GLU A 62 3.86 -1.26 5.13
C GLU A 62 3.58 -2.50 4.27
N TYR A 63 3.59 -3.69 4.90
CA TYR A 63 3.31 -4.98 4.24
C TYR A 63 2.37 -5.83 5.08
N ILE A 64 1.35 -6.39 4.44
CA ILE A 64 0.41 -7.36 5.02
C ILE A 64 0.74 -8.75 4.46
N ASP A 65 1.11 -9.68 5.32
CA ASP A 65 1.03 -11.11 5.04
C ASP A 65 -0.41 -11.57 5.33
N ALA A 66 -1.18 -11.83 4.28
CA ALA A 66 -2.61 -12.07 4.41
C ALA A 66 -2.96 -13.37 5.14
N GLN A 67 -2.04 -14.35 5.19
CA GLN A 67 -2.26 -15.62 5.91
C GLN A 67 -2.05 -15.47 7.41
N SER A 68 -1.21 -14.54 7.84
CA SER A 68 -0.86 -14.35 9.25
C SER A 68 -1.48 -13.09 9.86
N THR A 69 -2.01 -12.17 9.02
CA THR A 69 -2.64 -10.94 9.50
C THR A 69 -4.13 -11.13 9.73
N ASP A 70 -4.59 -10.67 10.89
CA ASP A 70 -6.00 -10.68 11.23
C ASP A 70 -6.73 -9.55 10.50
N LEU A 71 -7.44 -9.92 9.43
CA LEU A 71 -8.26 -9.05 8.60
C LEU A 71 -9.74 -9.31 8.90
N PRO A 72 -10.58 -8.29 9.14
CA PRO A 72 -12.00 -8.46 9.38
C PRO A 72 -12.71 -9.01 8.14
N TYR A 73 -13.77 -9.76 8.36
CA TYR A 73 -14.65 -10.27 7.31
C TYR A 73 -15.73 -9.25 6.97
N ILE A 74 -16.30 -9.35 5.76
CA ILE A 74 -17.56 -8.70 5.42
C ILE A 74 -18.68 -9.57 6.00
N ALA A 75 -19.53 -8.97 6.86
CA ALA A 75 -20.57 -9.70 7.60
C ALA A 75 -21.68 -10.28 6.68
N ASP A 76 -21.92 -9.67 5.53
CA ASP A 76 -22.96 -10.07 4.55
C ASP A 76 -22.29 -10.58 3.26
N ASP A 77 -22.27 -11.90 3.10
CA ASP A 77 -21.67 -12.56 1.93
C ASP A 77 -22.35 -12.20 0.60
N GLU A 78 -23.66 -11.90 0.60
CA GLU A 78 -24.36 -11.50 -0.63
C GLU A 78 -23.94 -10.09 -1.07
N LYS A 79 -23.65 -9.20 -0.11
CA LYS A 79 -23.02 -7.92 -0.42
C LYS A 79 -21.58 -8.10 -0.90
N ALA A 80 -20.83 -8.99 -0.27
CA ALA A 80 -19.44 -9.26 -0.59
C ALA A 80 -19.23 -9.78 -2.01
N LYS A 81 -20.12 -10.64 -2.52
CA LYS A 81 -20.09 -11.18 -3.88
C LYS A 81 -20.07 -10.11 -4.97
N LYS A 82 -20.60 -8.91 -4.70
CA LYS A 82 -20.58 -7.78 -5.65
C LYS A 82 -19.17 -7.29 -5.96
N PHE A 83 -18.22 -7.59 -5.08
CA PHE A 83 -16.82 -7.18 -5.20
C PHE A 83 -15.89 -8.29 -5.74
N GLU A 84 -16.46 -9.41 -6.22
CA GLU A 84 -15.68 -10.55 -6.75
C GLU A 84 -14.65 -10.13 -7.82
N SER A 85 -15.03 -9.23 -8.72
CA SER A 85 -14.14 -8.71 -9.77
C SER A 85 -13.05 -7.77 -9.27
N SER A 86 -13.13 -7.34 -8.02
CA SER A 86 -12.21 -6.39 -7.38
C SER A 86 -11.36 -7.03 -6.29
N LYS A 87 -11.27 -8.37 -6.27
CA LYS A 87 -10.40 -9.07 -5.33
C LYS A 87 -8.95 -8.65 -5.49
N LEU A 88 -8.30 -8.46 -4.37
CA LEU A 88 -6.88 -8.15 -4.29
C LEU A 88 -6.04 -9.37 -4.67
N GLN A 89 -4.84 -9.11 -5.16
CA GLN A 89 -3.82 -10.08 -5.51
C GLN A 89 -2.50 -9.72 -4.82
N ASP A 90 -1.59 -10.69 -4.76
CA ASP A 90 -0.24 -10.44 -4.23
C ASP A 90 0.44 -9.28 -4.96
N GLY A 91 0.98 -8.33 -4.20
CA GLY A 91 1.62 -7.11 -4.69
C GLY A 91 0.66 -5.94 -4.96
N ASP A 92 -0.66 -6.10 -4.71
CA ASP A 92 -1.58 -4.96 -4.77
C ASP A 92 -1.28 -4.00 -3.60
N ILE A 93 -1.42 -2.70 -3.88
CA ILE A 93 -1.25 -1.62 -2.90
C ILE A 93 -2.62 -1.08 -2.53
N ILE A 94 -2.82 -0.84 -1.24
CA ILE A 94 -4.04 -0.21 -0.71
C ILE A 94 -3.64 1.09 -0.02
N ILE A 95 -4.05 2.23 -0.58
CA ILE A 95 -3.73 3.58 -0.09
C ILE A 95 -4.94 4.12 0.67
N ALA A 96 -4.77 4.63 1.89
CA ALA A 96 -5.82 5.34 2.61
C ALA A 96 -6.03 6.73 1.98
N ASP A 97 -7.24 7.01 1.48
CA ASP A 97 -7.55 8.27 0.80
C ASP A 97 -7.99 9.38 1.75
N THR A 98 -8.19 9.08 3.02
CA THR A 98 -8.71 10.00 4.03
C THR A 98 -8.07 9.71 5.38
N ALA A 99 -7.67 10.76 6.10
CA ALA A 99 -7.20 10.73 7.49
C ALA A 99 -7.50 12.08 8.19
N GLU A 100 -7.27 12.15 9.51
CA GLU A 100 -7.42 13.39 10.29
C GLU A 100 -6.16 14.27 10.23
N ASP A 101 -5.06 13.78 9.66
CA ASP A 101 -3.76 14.43 9.59
C ASP A 101 -3.03 14.13 8.27
N GLU A 102 -1.72 14.38 8.23
CA GLU A 102 -0.84 14.13 7.07
C GLU A 102 -0.60 12.63 6.79
N ALA A 103 -1.19 11.70 7.57
CA ALA A 103 -1.13 10.26 7.30
C ALA A 103 -1.99 9.83 6.08
N VAL A 104 -2.77 10.75 5.50
CA VAL A 104 -3.40 10.54 4.18
C VAL A 104 -2.35 10.08 3.18
N GLY A 105 -2.68 9.06 2.41
CA GLY A 105 -1.74 8.46 1.46
C GLY A 105 -0.89 7.35 2.05
N LYS A 106 -0.95 7.10 3.40
CA LYS A 106 -0.37 5.88 3.96
C LYS A 106 -0.92 4.67 3.23
N CYS A 107 -0.08 3.72 2.92
CA CYS A 107 -0.46 2.55 2.16
C CYS A 107 0.08 1.26 2.76
N VAL A 108 -0.49 0.16 2.33
CA VAL A 108 0.02 -1.19 2.59
C VAL A 108 0.13 -1.96 1.29
N GLU A 109 1.17 -2.75 1.14
CA GLU A 109 1.28 -3.78 0.12
C GLU A 109 0.77 -5.10 0.72
N ILE A 110 -0.07 -5.82 -0.03
CA ILE A 110 -0.57 -7.12 0.43
C ILE A 110 0.08 -8.25 -0.34
N GLY A 111 0.41 -9.33 0.36
CA GLY A 111 0.94 -10.54 -0.24
C GLY A 111 0.56 -11.79 0.53
N ASN A 112 0.99 -12.95 0.02
CA ASN A 112 0.68 -14.26 0.59
C ASN A 112 -0.84 -14.49 0.75
N ILE A 113 -1.62 -14.07 -0.25
CA ILE A 113 -3.09 -14.16 -0.22
C ILE A 113 -3.55 -15.62 -0.30
N GLY A 114 -2.90 -16.46 -1.13
CA GLY A 114 -3.33 -17.84 -1.35
C GLY A 114 -4.77 -17.91 -1.84
N ASP A 115 -5.59 -18.73 -1.18
CA ASP A 115 -7.01 -18.94 -1.54
C ASP A 115 -7.97 -17.93 -0.87
N LEU A 116 -7.47 -16.95 -0.14
CA LEU A 116 -8.31 -15.96 0.54
C LEU A 116 -8.97 -15.02 -0.48
N SER A 117 -10.24 -14.68 -0.24
CA SER A 117 -10.95 -13.63 -0.97
C SER A 117 -10.84 -12.33 -0.17
N ILE A 118 -10.05 -11.39 -0.65
CA ILE A 118 -9.78 -10.12 0.06
C ILE A 118 -10.13 -8.95 -0.86
N VAL A 119 -10.81 -7.95 -0.33
CA VAL A 119 -11.21 -6.75 -1.07
C VAL A 119 -10.81 -5.47 -0.32
N SER A 120 -10.61 -4.41 -1.07
CA SER A 120 -10.29 -3.09 -0.52
C SER A 120 -11.54 -2.37 -0.03
N GLY A 121 -11.47 -1.79 1.16
CA GLY A 121 -12.59 -1.22 1.91
C GLY A 121 -12.87 0.25 1.65
N LEU A 122 -13.76 0.79 2.48
CA LEU A 122 -14.13 2.20 2.49
C LEU A 122 -12.88 3.09 2.64
N HIS A 123 -12.89 4.22 1.97
CA HIS A 123 -11.83 5.23 2.01
C HIS A 123 -10.44 4.68 1.69
N THR A 124 -10.38 3.80 0.67
CA THR A 124 -9.13 3.29 0.14
C THR A 124 -9.04 3.47 -1.38
N ILE A 125 -7.82 3.60 -1.87
CA ILE A 125 -7.49 3.56 -3.29
C ILE A 125 -6.65 2.29 -3.53
N PRO A 126 -7.27 1.18 -3.95
CA PRO A 126 -6.51 -0.01 -4.32
C PRO A 126 -5.87 0.15 -5.70
N CYS A 127 -4.64 -0.31 -5.80
CA CYS A 127 -3.83 -0.23 -7.01
C CYS A 127 -3.17 -1.57 -7.31
N ARG A 128 -3.14 -1.95 -8.59
CA ARG A 128 -2.43 -3.13 -9.09
C ARG A 128 -1.30 -2.72 -10.02
N SER A 129 -0.13 -3.28 -9.79
CA SER A 129 1.02 -2.97 -10.62
C SER A 129 0.86 -3.48 -12.06
N LYS A 130 1.26 -2.63 -13.02
CA LYS A 130 1.37 -2.97 -14.45
C LYS A 130 2.66 -3.69 -14.77
N VAL A 131 3.66 -3.57 -13.91
CA VAL A 131 4.98 -4.17 -14.04
C VAL A 131 5.32 -4.93 -12.76
N LYS A 132 6.24 -5.88 -12.85
CA LYS A 132 6.63 -6.67 -11.68
C LYS A 132 7.50 -5.84 -10.74
N PHE A 133 7.15 -5.84 -9.46
CA PHE A 133 7.98 -5.40 -8.35
C PHE A 133 8.32 -6.56 -7.44
N ALA A 134 9.41 -6.42 -6.68
CA ALA A 134 9.72 -7.37 -5.62
C ALA A 134 8.77 -7.17 -4.42
N PRO A 135 8.37 -8.25 -3.72
CA PRO A 135 7.48 -8.16 -2.56
C PRO A 135 7.98 -7.17 -1.51
N ALA A 136 7.04 -6.46 -0.89
CA ALA A 136 7.22 -5.45 0.14
C ALA A 136 7.94 -4.16 -0.33
N TYR A 137 8.49 -4.12 -1.54
CA TYR A 137 9.23 -2.94 -2.00
C TYR A 137 8.34 -1.71 -2.11
N LEU A 138 7.19 -1.83 -2.80
CA LEU A 138 6.30 -0.69 -3.02
C LEU A 138 5.66 -0.20 -1.72
N GLY A 139 5.28 -1.11 -0.83
CA GLY A 139 4.71 -0.74 0.48
C GLY A 139 5.66 0.17 1.27
N PHE A 140 6.94 -0.18 1.37
CA PHE A 140 7.94 0.65 2.05
C PHE A 140 8.27 1.92 1.26
N TYR A 141 8.41 1.84 -0.06
CA TYR A 141 8.77 2.99 -0.87
C TYR A 141 7.69 4.08 -0.84
N LEU A 142 6.42 3.72 -1.03
CA LEU A 142 5.32 4.68 -1.08
C LEU A 142 5.02 5.33 0.28
N ASN A 143 5.40 4.70 1.39
CA ASN A 143 5.34 5.29 2.73
C ASN A 143 6.59 6.11 3.10
N SER A 144 7.66 6.03 2.30
CA SER A 144 8.87 6.82 2.57
C SER A 144 8.64 8.31 2.27
N SER A 145 9.37 9.20 2.97
CA SER A 145 9.35 10.63 2.68
C SER A 145 9.69 10.95 1.23
N SER A 146 10.54 10.14 0.58
CA SER A 146 10.89 10.31 -0.83
C SER A 146 9.69 10.28 -1.77
N TYR A 147 8.63 9.57 -1.40
CA TYR A 147 7.38 9.53 -2.17
C TYR A 147 6.26 10.32 -1.48
N HIS A 148 6.02 10.08 -0.19
CA HIS A 148 4.88 10.64 0.55
C HIS A 148 4.89 12.18 0.58
N ASP A 149 6.07 12.81 0.60
CA ASP A 149 6.17 14.28 0.56
C ASP A 149 5.58 14.90 -0.72
N GLN A 150 5.46 14.11 -1.81
CA GLN A 150 4.77 14.56 -3.03
C GLN A 150 3.25 14.66 -2.82
N LEU A 151 2.68 13.93 -1.86
CA LEU A 151 1.26 13.89 -1.57
C LEU A 151 0.79 15.10 -0.76
N ILE A 152 1.64 15.63 0.13
CA ILE A 152 1.31 16.72 1.04
C ILE A 152 0.65 17.91 0.32
N PRO A 153 1.21 18.47 -0.76
CA PRO A 153 0.60 19.62 -1.45
C PRO A 153 -0.68 19.26 -2.24
N LEU A 154 -1.00 17.96 -2.39
CA LEU A 154 -2.16 17.47 -3.11
C LEU A 154 -3.35 17.18 -2.18
N MET A 155 -3.11 17.17 -0.87
CA MET A 155 -4.12 16.91 0.16
C MET A 155 -5.11 18.05 0.25
N GLN A 156 -6.39 17.72 0.47
CA GLN A 156 -7.49 18.68 0.58
C GLN A 156 -8.28 18.43 1.86
N GLY A 157 -8.72 19.52 2.51
CA GLY A 157 -9.48 19.48 3.75
C GLY A 157 -8.79 20.24 4.87
N ILE A 158 -9.53 20.49 5.98
CA ILE A 158 -9.00 21.23 7.14
C ILE A 158 -8.96 20.35 8.39
N LYS A 159 -10.05 19.62 8.67
CA LYS A 159 -10.13 18.70 9.83
C LYS A 159 -9.99 17.24 9.42
N VAL A 160 -10.56 16.91 8.30
CA VAL A 160 -10.41 15.62 7.63
C VAL A 160 -9.76 15.91 6.31
N THR A 161 -8.61 15.34 6.10
CA THR A 161 -7.81 15.51 4.90
C THR A 161 -8.04 14.33 3.97
N SER A 162 -8.13 14.58 2.68
CA SER A 162 -8.33 13.55 1.67
C SER A 162 -7.48 13.78 0.44
N ILE A 163 -7.23 12.69 -0.30
CA ILE A 163 -6.51 12.71 -1.58
C ILE A 163 -7.29 11.90 -2.62
N SER A 164 -7.35 12.37 -3.85
CA SER A 164 -8.07 11.68 -4.92
C SER A 164 -7.16 10.83 -5.81
N LYS A 165 -7.75 9.85 -6.51
CA LYS A 165 -7.04 9.05 -7.54
C LYS A 165 -6.40 9.94 -8.60
N SER A 166 -7.10 10.99 -9.05
CA SER A 166 -6.57 11.93 -10.04
C SER A 166 -5.40 12.74 -9.51
N ALA A 167 -5.42 13.13 -8.23
CA ALA A 167 -4.32 13.89 -7.64
C ALA A 167 -3.03 13.08 -7.55
N ILE A 168 -3.12 11.79 -7.24
CA ILE A 168 -1.93 10.93 -7.13
C ILE A 168 -1.44 10.37 -8.46
N SER A 169 -2.23 10.46 -9.53
CA SER A 169 -1.90 9.88 -10.85
C SER A 169 -0.57 10.37 -11.41
N ASP A 170 -0.27 11.66 -11.23
CA ASP A 170 0.89 12.34 -11.79
C ASP A 170 2.11 12.33 -10.83
N THR A 171 1.98 11.72 -9.66
CA THR A 171 3.12 11.55 -8.74
C THR A 171 4.14 10.57 -9.30
N LEU A 172 5.40 10.71 -8.90
CA LEU A 172 6.51 9.98 -9.50
C LEU A 172 7.00 8.87 -8.58
N ILE A 173 7.01 7.65 -9.12
CA ILE A 173 7.66 6.49 -8.51
C ILE A 173 9.08 6.40 -9.04
N SER A 174 10.07 6.39 -8.13
CA SER A 174 11.48 6.16 -8.46
C SER A 174 11.91 4.81 -7.91
N ALA A 175 12.31 3.88 -8.78
CA ALA A 175 12.60 2.51 -8.41
C ALA A 175 13.84 1.94 -9.11
N PRO A 176 14.61 1.05 -8.46
CA PRO A 176 15.61 0.26 -9.14
C PRO A 176 14.96 -0.61 -10.23
N THR A 177 15.60 -0.75 -11.36
CA THR A 177 15.17 -1.69 -12.42
C THR A 177 15.47 -3.14 -12.06
N ASP A 178 16.44 -3.37 -11.18
CA ASP A 178 16.84 -4.70 -10.70
C ASP A 178 15.92 -5.16 -9.55
N LEU A 179 15.14 -6.22 -9.82
CA LEU A 179 14.26 -6.84 -8.81
C LEU A 179 15.01 -7.39 -7.60
N SER A 180 16.29 -7.78 -7.77
CA SER A 180 17.12 -8.23 -6.64
C SER A 180 17.44 -7.09 -5.69
N GLU A 181 17.67 -5.87 -6.21
CA GLU A 181 17.86 -4.69 -5.38
C GLU A 181 16.57 -4.32 -4.65
N GLN A 182 15.43 -4.29 -5.37
CA GLN A 182 14.11 -4.07 -4.76
C GLN A 182 13.84 -5.08 -3.64
N GLY A 183 14.12 -6.37 -3.88
CA GLY A 183 13.94 -7.43 -2.90
C GLY A 183 14.81 -7.24 -1.65
N LYS A 184 16.06 -6.82 -1.81
CA LYS A 184 16.93 -6.50 -0.66
C LYS A 184 16.41 -5.31 0.15
N ILE A 185 15.88 -4.28 -0.52
CA ILE A 185 15.27 -3.13 0.15
C ILE A 185 14.04 -3.56 0.94
N GLY A 186 13.08 -4.24 0.31
CA GLY A 186 11.88 -4.73 0.97
C GLY A 186 12.18 -5.63 2.17
N GLN A 187 13.09 -6.61 1.98
CA GLN A 187 13.50 -7.52 3.06
C GLN A 187 14.17 -6.79 4.23
N PHE A 188 15.03 -5.83 3.94
CA PHE A 188 15.73 -5.06 4.98
C PHE A 188 14.74 -4.31 5.86
N PHE A 189 13.80 -3.58 5.27
CA PHE A 189 12.81 -2.83 6.03
C PHE A 189 11.82 -3.74 6.77
N SER A 190 11.38 -4.86 6.16
CA SER A 190 10.54 -5.85 6.85
C SER A 190 11.23 -6.44 8.09
N GLN A 191 12.54 -6.68 8.02
CA GLN A 191 13.31 -7.14 9.18
C GLN A 191 13.41 -6.07 10.27
N LEU A 192 13.62 -4.81 9.89
CA LEU A 192 13.64 -3.69 10.85
C LEU A 192 12.29 -3.56 11.57
N ASP A 193 11.18 -3.60 10.86
CA ASP A 193 9.84 -3.55 11.45
C ASP A 193 9.60 -4.69 12.44
N THR A 194 10.04 -5.89 12.08
CA THR A 194 9.96 -7.04 12.97
C THR A 194 10.74 -6.81 14.26
N LEU A 195 11.97 -6.30 14.17
CA LEU A 195 12.81 -6.00 15.33
C LEU A 195 12.22 -4.88 16.21
N ILE A 196 11.70 -3.82 15.61
CA ILE A 196 11.05 -2.71 16.32
C ILE A 196 9.83 -3.23 17.08
N THR A 197 8.97 -4.00 16.41
CA THR A 197 7.76 -4.58 17.02
C THR A 197 8.08 -5.52 18.19
N LEU A 198 9.10 -6.36 18.05
CA LEU A 198 9.56 -7.24 19.14
C LEU A 198 10.08 -6.44 20.34
N HIS A 199 10.83 -5.38 20.08
CA HIS A 199 11.37 -4.53 21.14
C HIS A 199 10.29 -3.74 21.91
N GLN A 200 9.22 -3.33 21.22
CA GLN A 200 8.09 -2.61 21.84
C GLN A 200 7.20 -3.51 22.72
N ARG A 201 7.28 -4.84 22.56
CA ARG A 201 6.51 -5.82 23.35
C ARG A 201 7.24 -6.31 24.61
N MET A 202 8.49 -5.93 24.79
CA MET A 202 9.30 -6.23 26.00
C MET A 202 9.13 -5.14 27.04
#